data_4c5468991f24450641560c699f454257
#
_entry.id   4c5468991f24450641560c699f454257
#
_cell.length_a   1.000
_cell.length_b   1.000
_cell.length_c   1.000
_cell.angle_alpha   90.00
_cell.angle_beta   90.00
_cell.angle_gamma   90.00
#
_symmetry.space_group_name_H-M   'P 1'
#
loop_
_entity.id
_entity.type
_entity.pdbx_description
1 polymer ?
#
loop_
_entity_poly.entity_id
_entity_poly.type
_entity_poly.pdbx_seq_one_letter_code
_entity_poly.pdbx_strand_id
1 'polypeptide(L)'
;MRRLRILVLMHPDFMPPDSTSGYTPQQINVWKTEYDVVSTLRAAGHEVRPLGVQDELKPVRDAIEGFKPQVVFNLLEQFHGEVMYDHNVASYLQLMQVAYTGCNPRGLMLARGKDLSKTLVHYRRIAVPAFVVFPMRRKVKRPARLALPLIVKSLSEDGSKGISQASVVETDEK
;
A
#
# COMPACT_ATOMS: atom_id res chain seq x y z
N MET A 1 -27.72 10.71 2.47
CA MET A 1 -26.45 10.23 3.07
C MET A 1 -25.85 11.37 3.89
N ARG A 2 -25.24 11.10 5.06
CA ARG A 2 -24.66 12.17 5.89
C ARG A 2 -23.39 12.71 5.23
N ARG A 3 -23.29 14.02 5.02
CA ARG A 3 -22.08 14.70 4.53
C ARG A 3 -20.97 14.59 5.57
N LEU A 4 -19.77 14.12 5.15
CA LEU A 4 -18.59 14.00 6.00
C LEU A 4 -17.48 14.94 5.48
N ARG A 5 -16.59 15.34 6.38
CA ARG A 5 -15.27 15.89 6.03
C ARG A 5 -14.30 14.73 5.97
N ILE A 6 -13.68 14.55 4.80
CA ILE A 6 -12.76 13.44 4.51
C ILE A 6 -11.40 14.03 4.10
N LEU A 7 -10.38 13.71 4.86
CA LEU A 7 -8.99 14.00 4.50
C LEU A 7 -8.46 12.81 3.70
N VAL A 8 -7.96 13.01 2.50
CA VAL A 8 -7.38 11.94 1.68
C VAL A 8 -5.88 12.11 1.65
N LEU A 9 -5.15 11.15 2.24
CA LEU A 9 -3.68 11.12 2.24
C LEU A 9 -3.17 10.36 1.03
N MET A 10 -2.18 10.92 0.33
CA MET A 10 -1.55 10.35 -0.85
C MET A 10 -0.12 10.84 -0.99
N HIS A 11 0.69 10.19 -1.82
CA HIS A 11 2.02 10.73 -2.14
C HIS A 11 1.88 12.03 -2.96
N PRO A 12 2.76 13.04 -2.78
CA PRO A 12 2.66 14.31 -3.51
C PRO A 12 2.66 14.15 -5.03
N ASP A 13 3.43 13.19 -5.56
CA ASP A 13 3.53 12.91 -7.00
C ASP A 13 2.21 12.38 -7.59
N PHE A 14 1.29 11.92 -6.75
CA PHE A 14 -0.02 11.39 -7.16
C PHE A 14 -1.17 12.36 -6.87
N MET A 15 -0.86 13.60 -6.47
CA MET A 15 -1.88 14.62 -6.26
C MET A 15 -2.64 14.89 -7.57
N PRO A 16 -3.94 14.53 -7.64
CA PRO A 16 -4.68 14.66 -8.88
C PRO A 16 -5.11 16.11 -9.12
N PRO A 17 -5.21 16.52 -10.38
CA PRO A 17 -5.86 17.78 -10.74
C PRO A 17 -7.39 17.69 -10.51
N ASP A 18 -8.07 18.82 -10.53
CA ASP A 18 -9.53 18.83 -10.37
C ASP A 18 -10.28 18.28 -11.60
N SER A 19 -9.62 18.15 -12.75
CA SER A 19 -10.20 17.62 -14.00
C SER A 19 -9.15 16.83 -14.78
N THR A 20 -9.59 15.81 -15.49
CA THR A 20 -8.75 15.02 -16.41
C THR A 20 -8.59 15.70 -17.79
N SER A 21 -9.29 16.80 -18.03
CA SER A 21 -9.24 17.53 -19.32
C SER A 21 -7.85 18.06 -19.61
N GLY A 22 -7.34 17.79 -20.81
CA GLY A 22 -6.01 18.24 -21.25
C GLY A 22 -4.85 17.29 -20.90
N TYR A 23 -5.11 16.17 -20.21
CA TYR A 23 -4.09 15.17 -19.90
C TYR A 23 -4.16 13.96 -20.83
N THR A 24 -3.00 13.41 -21.15
CA THR A 24 -2.90 12.13 -21.90
C THR A 24 -3.30 10.94 -21.03
N PRO A 25 -3.72 9.81 -21.64
CA PRO A 25 -4.00 8.59 -20.87
C PRO A 25 -2.83 8.13 -19.97
N GLN A 26 -1.60 8.30 -20.42
CA GLN A 26 -0.41 7.97 -19.67
C GLN A 26 -0.23 8.85 -18.42
N GLN A 27 -0.47 10.16 -18.56
CA GLN A 27 -0.44 11.10 -17.44
C GLN A 27 -1.55 10.79 -16.43
N ILE A 28 -2.77 10.54 -16.92
CA ILE A 28 -3.92 10.19 -16.07
C ILE A 28 -3.61 8.93 -15.27
N ASN A 29 -2.98 7.93 -15.88
CA ASN A 29 -2.68 6.66 -15.23
C ASN A 29 -1.75 6.80 -14.00
N VAL A 30 -0.96 7.87 -13.90
CA VAL A 30 -0.06 8.13 -12.78
C VAL A 30 -0.83 8.38 -11.48
N TRP A 31 -1.91 9.13 -11.53
CA TRP A 31 -2.72 9.57 -10.38
C TRP A 31 -4.19 9.15 -10.47
N LYS A 32 -4.46 8.16 -11.32
CA LYS A 32 -5.83 7.71 -11.61
C LYS A 32 -6.57 7.24 -10.35
N THR A 33 -5.92 6.47 -9.52
CA THR A 33 -6.51 5.94 -8.28
C THR A 33 -6.93 7.06 -7.34
N GLU A 34 -6.05 8.03 -7.13
CA GLU A 34 -6.28 9.18 -6.26
C GLU A 34 -7.38 10.09 -6.81
N TYR A 35 -7.38 10.31 -8.13
CA TYR A 35 -8.43 11.05 -8.81
C TYR A 35 -9.79 10.37 -8.65
N ASP A 36 -9.86 9.06 -8.93
CA ASP A 36 -11.11 8.29 -8.85
C ASP A 36 -11.67 8.31 -7.42
N VAL A 37 -10.82 8.19 -6.40
CA VAL A 37 -11.23 8.28 -5.00
C VAL A 37 -11.75 9.68 -4.67
N VAL A 38 -10.96 10.72 -4.95
CA VAL A 38 -11.31 12.11 -4.62
C VAL A 38 -12.59 12.54 -5.32
N SER A 39 -12.70 12.28 -6.65
CA SER A 39 -13.86 12.65 -7.45
C SER A 39 -15.12 11.89 -7.02
N THR A 40 -15.02 10.60 -6.73
CA THR A 40 -16.15 9.76 -6.24
C THR A 40 -16.66 10.26 -4.90
N LEU A 41 -15.76 10.53 -3.95
CA LEU A 41 -16.15 11.05 -2.64
C LEU A 41 -16.80 12.44 -2.73
N ARG A 42 -16.31 13.31 -3.61
CA ARG A 42 -16.93 14.62 -3.89
C ARG A 42 -18.31 14.46 -4.55
N ALA A 43 -18.43 13.56 -5.53
CA ALA A 43 -19.72 13.26 -6.18
C ALA A 43 -20.75 12.67 -5.21
N ALA A 44 -20.31 11.93 -4.20
CA ALA A 44 -21.15 11.43 -3.10
C ALA A 44 -21.59 12.55 -2.12
N GLY A 45 -21.17 13.80 -2.33
CA GLY A 45 -21.57 14.97 -1.53
C GLY A 45 -20.71 15.21 -0.29
N HIS A 46 -19.56 14.55 -0.17
CA HIS A 46 -18.64 14.77 0.95
C HIS A 46 -17.77 16.00 0.72
N GLU A 47 -17.28 16.57 1.82
CA GLU A 47 -16.27 17.64 1.79
C GLU A 47 -14.89 16.96 1.84
N VAL A 48 -14.15 17.00 0.72
CA VAL A 48 -12.94 16.23 0.52
C VAL A 48 -11.72 17.13 0.42
N ARG A 49 -10.73 16.89 1.25
CA ARG A 49 -9.45 17.59 1.24
C ARG A 49 -8.32 16.60 0.93
N PRO A 50 -7.75 16.62 -0.29
CA PRO A 50 -6.53 15.88 -0.59
C PRO A 50 -5.33 16.50 0.14
N LEU A 51 -4.38 15.66 0.57
CA LEU A 51 -3.12 16.07 1.19
C LEU A 51 -1.98 15.16 0.72
N GLY A 52 -0.99 15.77 0.07
CA GLY A 52 0.27 15.13 -0.27
C GLY A 52 1.16 14.97 0.97
N VAL A 53 1.65 13.76 1.22
CA VAL A 53 2.52 13.43 2.36
C VAL A 53 3.70 12.62 1.84
N GLN A 54 4.92 13.06 2.12
CA GLN A 54 6.15 12.40 1.68
C GLN A 54 6.99 11.91 2.87
N ASP A 55 7.46 12.82 3.71
CA ASP A 55 8.48 12.58 4.73
C ASP A 55 8.24 13.30 6.06
N GLU A 56 7.20 14.12 6.15
CA GLU A 56 6.85 14.85 7.36
C GLU A 56 5.41 14.57 7.82
N LEU A 57 5.24 14.40 9.13
CA LEU A 57 3.92 14.18 9.76
C LEU A 57 3.25 15.48 10.20
N LYS A 58 3.97 16.60 10.24
CA LYS A 58 3.41 17.88 10.65
C LYS A 58 2.24 18.32 9.76
N PRO A 59 2.30 18.24 8.42
CA PRO A 59 1.16 18.58 7.56
C PRO A 59 -0.09 17.74 7.86
N VAL A 60 0.09 16.47 8.21
CA VAL A 60 -1.02 15.58 8.60
C VAL A 60 -1.67 16.06 9.90
N ARG A 61 -0.86 16.42 10.91
CA ARG A 61 -1.36 16.98 12.16
C ARG A 61 -2.15 18.26 11.93
N ASP A 62 -1.54 19.22 11.23
CA ASP A 62 -2.15 20.52 10.96
C ASP A 62 -3.49 20.36 10.20
N ALA A 63 -3.55 19.40 9.26
CA ALA A 63 -4.78 19.11 8.52
C ALA A 63 -5.85 18.48 9.43
N ILE A 64 -5.48 17.54 10.31
CA ILE A 64 -6.43 16.93 11.25
C ILE A 64 -6.99 17.98 12.22
N GLU A 65 -6.13 18.80 12.82
CA GLU A 65 -6.51 19.83 13.78
C GLU A 65 -7.34 20.96 13.16
N GLY A 66 -6.96 21.42 11.95
CA GLY A 66 -7.62 22.54 11.28
C GLY A 66 -8.90 22.12 10.52
N PHE A 67 -8.87 21.02 9.79
CA PHE A 67 -10.01 20.54 9.00
C PHE A 67 -10.99 19.69 9.81
N LYS A 68 -10.51 19.05 10.89
CA LYS A 68 -11.29 18.14 11.77
C LYS A 68 -12.07 17.09 10.98
N PRO A 69 -11.38 16.24 10.18
CA PRO A 69 -12.03 15.21 9.38
C PRO A 69 -12.73 14.19 10.29
N GLN A 70 -13.87 13.65 9.85
CA GLN A 70 -14.50 12.51 10.50
C GLN A 70 -13.82 11.19 10.10
N VAL A 71 -13.14 11.16 8.95
CA VAL A 71 -12.35 10.01 8.51
C VAL A 71 -11.19 10.48 7.65
N VAL A 72 -10.06 9.80 7.78
CA VAL A 72 -8.92 9.92 6.89
C VAL A 72 -8.96 8.76 5.90
N PHE A 73 -9.06 9.06 4.60
CA PHE A 73 -8.92 8.07 3.55
C PHE A 73 -7.42 7.92 3.22
N ASN A 74 -6.82 6.82 3.65
CA ASN A 74 -5.38 6.62 3.54
C ASN A 74 -5.03 5.84 2.26
N LEU A 75 -4.36 6.52 1.31
CA LEU A 75 -3.82 5.95 0.07
C LEU A 75 -2.30 5.89 0.08
N LEU A 76 -1.64 6.14 1.22
CA LEU A 76 -0.19 6.09 1.32
C LEU A 76 0.29 4.64 1.34
N GLU A 77 1.20 4.33 0.42
CA GLU A 77 1.86 3.02 0.31
C GLU A 77 3.31 3.05 0.81
N GLN A 78 3.81 4.24 1.10
CA GLN A 78 5.17 4.49 1.59
C GLN A 78 5.22 5.76 2.43
N PHE A 79 6.29 5.93 3.20
CA PHE A 79 6.61 7.17 3.88
C PHE A 79 8.13 7.36 3.86
N HIS A 80 8.61 8.56 3.58
CA HIS A 80 10.04 8.87 3.43
C HIS A 80 10.75 8.00 2.37
N GLY A 81 10.03 7.62 1.29
CA GLY A 81 10.54 6.73 0.25
C GLY A 81 10.60 5.24 0.62
N GLU A 82 10.20 4.88 1.84
CA GLU A 82 10.26 3.51 2.36
C GLU A 82 8.87 2.88 2.48
N VAL A 83 8.62 1.83 1.73
CA VAL A 83 7.35 1.10 1.74
C VAL A 83 7.07 0.44 3.10
N MET A 84 8.14 0.10 3.85
CA MET A 84 8.01 -0.48 5.18
C MET A 84 7.51 0.51 6.23
N TYR A 85 7.41 1.81 5.91
CA TYR A 85 6.98 2.85 6.84
C TYR A 85 5.50 3.21 6.72
N ASP A 86 4.73 2.59 5.80
CA ASP A 86 3.29 2.83 5.65
C ASP A 86 2.50 2.60 6.94
N HIS A 87 2.84 1.55 7.70
CA HIS A 87 2.22 1.23 8.98
C HIS A 87 2.47 2.30 10.06
N ASN A 88 3.57 3.08 9.97
CA ASN A 88 3.85 4.16 10.89
C ASN A 88 2.88 5.34 10.71
N VAL A 89 2.48 5.63 9.47
CA VAL A 89 1.43 6.64 9.22
C VAL A 89 0.10 6.19 9.82
N ALA A 90 -0.28 4.92 9.63
CA ALA A 90 -1.47 4.37 10.27
C ALA A 90 -1.39 4.42 11.81
N SER A 91 -0.21 4.14 12.39
CA SER A 91 0.06 4.28 13.82
C SER A 91 -0.13 5.73 14.28
N TYR A 92 0.36 6.69 13.50
CA TYR A 92 0.22 8.11 13.80
C TYR A 92 -1.25 8.54 13.80
N LEU A 93 -2.04 8.08 12.82
CA LEU A 93 -3.48 8.36 12.78
C LEU A 93 -4.21 7.78 14.00
N GLN A 94 -3.79 6.59 14.49
CA GLN A 94 -4.32 6.03 15.74
C GLN A 94 -3.96 6.89 16.96
N LEU A 95 -2.72 7.38 17.05
CA LEU A 95 -2.30 8.29 18.13
C LEU A 95 -3.08 9.60 18.10
N MET A 96 -3.40 10.11 16.91
CA MET A 96 -4.26 11.29 16.71
C MET A 96 -5.77 11.00 16.98
N GLN A 97 -6.13 9.76 17.28
CA GLN A 97 -7.50 9.32 17.57
C GLN A 97 -8.51 9.69 16.46
N VAL A 98 -8.07 9.69 15.20
CA VAL A 98 -8.92 9.91 14.04
C VAL A 98 -9.23 8.59 13.35
N ALA A 99 -10.48 8.39 12.93
CA ALA A 99 -10.86 7.23 12.13
C ALA A 99 -10.17 7.28 10.76
N TYR A 100 -9.72 6.14 10.26
CA TYR A 100 -9.07 6.05 8.94
C TYR A 100 -9.47 4.76 8.21
N THR A 101 -9.29 4.75 6.89
CA THR A 101 -9.51 3.58 6.03
C THR A 101 -8.25 2.73 5.95
N GLY A 102 -8.44 1.45 5.63
CA GLY A 102 -7.36 0.50 5.51
C GLY A 102 -7.15 -0.35 6.76
N CYS A 103 -6.07 -1.10 6.76
CA CYS A 103 -5.73 -2.00 7.84
C CYS A 103 -5.08 -1.25 9.00
N ASN A 104 -5.19 -1.79 10.22
CA ASN A 104 -4.45 -1.27 11.36
C ASN A 104 -2.94 -1.52 11.22
N PRO A 105 -2.07 -0.81 11.99
CA PRO A 105 -0.62 -0.92 11.84
C PRO A 105 -0.08 -2.35 11.98
N ARG A 106 -0.65 -3.13 12.90
CA ARG A 106 -0.25 -4.54 13.08
C ARG A 106 -0.54 -5.36 11.82
N GLY A 107 -1.72 -5.18 11.23
CA GLY A 107 -2.11 -5.87 10.00
C GLY A 107 -1.23 -5.46 8.81
N LEU A 108 -0.94 -4.17 8.65
CA LEU A 108 -0.03 -3.68 7.62
C LEU A 108 1.37 -4.29 7.76
N MET A 109 1.95 -4.25 8.96
CA MET A 109 3.27 -4.83 9.24
C MET A 109 3.30 -6.33 8.94
N LEU A 110 2.26 -7.08 9.32
CA LEU A 110 2.17 -8.52 9.06
C LEU A 110 1.96 -8.82 7.57
N ALA A 111 1.17 -8.02 6.87
CA ALA A 111 0.90 -8.21 5.44
C ALA A 111 2.16 -7.95 4.58
N ARG A 112 2.99 -6.99 4.97
CA ARG A 112 4.24 -6.68 4.25
C ARG A 112 5.22 -7.85 4.23
N GLY A 113 5.38 -8.57 5.35
CA GLY A 113 6.23 -9.75 5.42
C GLY A 113 5.54 -10.98 4.84
N LYS A 114 5.75 -11.30 3.55
CA LYS A 114 5.08 -12.42 2.87
C LYS A 114 5.39 -13.78 3.49
N ASP A 115 6.58 -13.97 4.05
CA ASP A 115 6.98 -15.16 4.80
C ASP A 115 6.28 -15.24 6.15
N LEU A 116 6.28 -14.13 6.89
CA LEU A 116 5.65 -14.06 8.21
C LEU A 116 4.12 -14.25 8.09
N SER A 117 3.48 -13.56 7.15
CA SER A 117 2.03 -13.71 6.93
C SER A 117 1.66 -15.14 6.55
N LYS A 118 2.40 -15.77 5.64
CA LYS A 118 2.18 -17.18 5.29
C LYS A 118 2.40 -18.12 6.46
N THR A 119 3.42 -17.89 7.27
CA THR A 119 3.70 -18.69 8.47
C THR A 119 2.56 -18.61 9.48
N LEU A 120 2.04 -17.41 9.73
CA LEU A 120 0.92 -17.20 10.65
C LEU A 120 -0.39 -17.82 10.13
N VAL A 121 -0.66 -17.68 8.84
CA VAL A 121 -1.85 -18.28 8.21
C VAL A 121 -1.76 -19.80 8.24
N HIS A 122 -0.58 -20.36 7.93
CA HIS A 122 -0.32 -21.81 8.01
C HIS A 122 -0.46 -22.36 9.45
N TYR A 123 0.04 -21.62 10.45
CA TYR A 123 -0.14 -21.97 11.86
C TYR A 123 -1.62 -22.09 12.25
N ARG A 124 -2.49 -21.28 11.62
CA ARG A 124 -3.94 -21.36 11.78
C ARG A 124 -4.60 -22.46 10.94
N ARG A 125 -3.82 -23.39 10.37
CA ARG A 125 -4.27 -24.50 9.52
C ARG A 125 -4.98 -24.06 8.23
N ILE A 126 -4.71 -22.86 7.75
CA ILE A 126 -5.17 -22.38 6.45
C ILE A 126 -4.11 -22.79 5.43
N ALA A 127 -4.54 -23.44 4.34
CA ALA A 127 -3.63 -23.89 3.31
C ALA A 127 -2.94 -22.71 2.61
N VAL A 128 -1.62 -22.79 2.53
CA VAL A 128 -0.78 -21.82 1.79
C VAL A 128 0.17 -22.59 0.86
N PRO A 129 0.54 -22.01 -0.29
CA PRO A 129 1.56 -22.59 -1.15
C PRO A 129 2.88 -22.77 -0.38
N ALA A 130 3.55 -23.89 -0.60
CA ALA A 130 4.89 -24.12 -0.05
C ALA A 130 5.85 -23.00 -0.50
N PHE A 131 6.73 -22.58 0.39
CA PHE A 131 7.68 -21.52 0.10
C PHE A 131 9.00 -21.71 0.84
N VAL A 132 10.00 -20.97 0.40
CA VAL A 132 11.29 -20.82 1.06
C VAL A 132 11.75 -19.37 0.90
N VAL A 133 12.44 -18.86 1.90
CA VAL A 133 13.06 -17.54 1.88
C VAL A 133 14.55 -17.69 1.69
N PHE A 134 15.10 -16.95 0.73
CA PHE A 134 16.53 -16.88 0.51
C PHE A 134 17.05 -15.52 0.97
N PRO A 135 18.03 -15.49 1.89
CA PRO A 135 18.68 -14.26 2.27
C PRO A 135 19.41 -13.61 1.08
N MET A 136 19.40 -12.28 1.05
CA MET A 136 20.14 -11.53 0.03
C MET A 136 21.63 -11.95 -0.01
N ARG A 137 22.21 -11.90 -1.21
CA ARG A 137 23.63 -12.19 -1.47
C ARG A 137 24.08 -13.61 -1.10
N ARG A 138 23.16 -14.55 -0.91
CA ARG A 138 23.49 -15.97 -0.77
C ARG A 138 23.16 -16.76 -2.04
N LYS A 139 23.92 -17.80 -2.29
CA LYS A 139 23.64 -18.73 -3.40
C LYS A 139 22.26 -19.37 -3.18
N VAL A 140 21.40 -19.25 -4.17
CA VAL A 140 20.08 -19.88 -4.15
C VAL A 140 20.25 -21.37 -4.51
N LYS A 141 19.67 -22.25 -3.69
CA LYS A 141 19.54 -23.68 -3.99
C LYS A 141 18.11 -24.09 -3.63
N ARG A 142 17.36 -24.53 -4.62
CA ARG A 142 15.98 -24.98 -4.42
C ARG A 142 15.97 -26.23 -3.52
N PRO A 143 15.20 -26.24 -2.41
CA PRO A 143 14.94 -27.46 -1.66
C PRO A 143 14.10 -28.44 -2.48
N ALA A 144 14.45 -29.75 -2.44
CA ALA A 144 13.74 -30.78 -3.21
C ALA A 144 12.22 -30.85 -2.93
N ARG A 145 11.78 -30.40 -1.75
CA ARG A 145 10.35 -30.34 -1.38
C ARG A 145 9.54 -29.30 -2.15
N LEU A 146 10.19 -28.36 -2.83
CA LEU A 146 9.51 -27.36 -3.68
C LEU A 146 9.43 -27.88 -5.10
N ALA A 147 8.25 -28.34 -5.52
CA ALA A 147 8.00 -28.74 -6.89
C ALA A 147 7.98 -27.56 -7.85
N LEU A 148 8.43 -27.74 -9.06
CA LEU A 148 8.31 -26.78 -10.16
C LEU A 148 6.93 -26.90 -10.82
N PRO A 149 6.38 -25.83 -11.42
CA PRO A 149 6.99 -24.50 -11.56
C PRO A 149 6.91 -23.68 -10.25
N LEU A 150 7.83 -22.74 -10.10
CA LEU A 150 7.90 -21.82 -8.96
C LEU A 150 7.84 -20.36 -9.42
N ILE A 151 7.44 -19.46 -8.52
CA ILE A 151 7.53 -18.02 -8.76
C ILE A 151 8.42 -17.38 -7.70
N VAL A 152 9.41 -16.61 -8.17
CA VAL A 152 10.28 -15.79 -7.30
C VAL A 152 9.62 -14.43 -7.09
N LYS A 153 9.51 -14.01 -5.83
CA LYS A 153 8.92 -12.73 -5.46
C LYS A 153 9.80 -11.98 -4.47
N SER A 154 9.76 -10.65 -4.52
CA SER A 154 10.26 -9.83 -3.42
C SER A 154 9.49 -10.15 -2.14
N LEU A 155 10.20 -10.16 -1.02
CA LEU A 155 9.62 -10.47 0.29
C LEU A 155 8.71 -9.33 0.79
N SER A 156 9.12 -8.07 0.56
CA SER A 156 8.50 -6.87 1.11
C SER A 156 7.78 -5.98 0.08
N GLU A 157 8.10 -6.10 -1.22
CA GLU A 157 7.47 -5.28 -2.26
C GLU A 157 6.08 -5.80 -2.62
N ASP A 158 5.14 -4.89 -2.83
CA ASP A 158 3.77 -5.18 -3.26
C ASP A 158 3.52 -4.76 -4.73
N GLY A 159 2.27 -4.87 -5.20
CA GLY A 159 1.87 -4.43 -6.54
C GLY A 159 2.58 -5.16 -7.68
N SER A 160 3.08 -6.38 -7.44
CA SER A 160 3.86 -7.14 -8.43
C SER A 160 5.14 -6.43 -8.92
N LYS A 161 5.65 -5.48 -8.16
CA LYS A 161 6.88 -4.76 -8.48
C LYS A 161 8.05 -5.74 -8.62
N GLY A 162 8.78 -5.64 -9.72
CA GLY A 162 9.88 -6.55 -10.05
C GLY A 162 9.47 -7.96 -10.49
N ILE A 163 8.19 -8.26 -10.65
CA ILE A 163 7.69 -9.55 -11.16
C ILE A 163 7.47 -9.45 -12.67
N SER A 164 8.02 -10.42 -13.40
CA SER A 164 7.85 -10.58 -14.84
C SER A 164 7.72 -12.05 -15.21
N GLN A 165 7.60 -12.38 -16.48
CA GLN A 165 7.65 -13.77 -16.96
C GLN A 165 8.96 -14.47 -16.53
N ALA A 166 10.07 -13.72 -16.40
CA ALA A 166 11.33 -14.24 -15.92
C ALA A 166 11.31 -14.66 -14.44
N SER A 167 10.34 -14.20 -13.67
CA SER A 167 10.16 -14.61 -12.26
C SER A 167 9.54 -16.00 -12.10
N VAL A 168 9.00 -16.58 -13.19
CA VAL A 168 8.52 -17.96 -13.22
C VAL A 168 9.68 -18.88 -13.56
N VAL A 169 9.94 -19.84 -12.69
CA VAL A 169 11.03 -20.81 -12.78
C VAL A 169 10.44 -22.19 -13.06
N GLU A 170 10.78 -22.75 -14.20
CA GLU A 170 10.26 -24.04 -14.68
C GLU A 170 11.29 -25.15 -14.58
N THR A 171 12.58 -24.81 -14.50
CA THR A 171 13.71 -25.75 -14.39
C THR A 171 14.72 -25.29 -13.35
N ASP A 172 15.59 -26.19 -12.88
CA ASP A 172 16.67 -25.84 -11.94
C ASP A 172 17.82 -25.04 -12.57
N GLU A 173 17.84 -24.92 -13.89
CA GLU A 173 18.88 -24.20 -14.66
C GLU A 173 18.57 -22.69 -14.77
N LYS A 174 17.35 -22.28 -14.49
CA LYS A 174 16.87 -20.92 -14.51
C LYS A 174 16.86 -20.36 -13.10
#